data_42a2b82f318da3411961bee7c6e70bab
#
_entry.id   42a2b82f318da3411961bee7c6e70bab
#
_cell.length_a   1.000
_cell.length_b   1.000
_cell.length_c   1.000
_cell.angle_alpha   90.00
_cell.angle_beta   90.00
_cell.angle_gamma   90.00
#
_symmetry.space_group_name_H-M   'P 1'
#
loop_
_entity.id
_entity.type
_entity.pdbx_description
1 polymer ?
#
loop_
_entity_poly.entity_id
_entity_poly.type
_entity_poly.pdbx_seq_one_letter_code
_entity_poly.pdbx_strand_id
1 'polypeptide(L)'
;MRRYDFWKMSLLNIFASPGRSVLTVLGMAIGIGAILAVLTLGDAGKVQVQSEMARLGIDRVWLTAQEGGTLRHGDAQLLSSALGATATEQVYAPVVARAGRREESCVLVGCSREYMSVMDSRVVQGRDLYAAEWQEGARSVLLGEALAQDLGAGPGDLLSVAGIPFRVRGTVEQRNELSQVEASGAVFLPIAVFCELMGQSVHEITLSVPDGLMPQAVAAMAQDVMRVKRGMGVEAVTMQVQIEAANSVISIFVDVLKWVAAICIVVGGIGVMNILLVSVRERRREIGIMKSLGTTQLQICLLFLLEALLYALVGASLGLVIGIGLIEAAGRSIGLEPVIRLGDCAAVFSAALAVGLFFGVSPASRAARMKPVDALRDE
;
A
#
# COMPACT_ATOMS: atom_id res chain seq x y z
N MET A 1 25.34 -3.45 -50.14
CA MET A 1 25.53 -4.05 -48.79
C MET A 1 24.23 -4.73 -48.37
N ARG A 2 24.28 -6.01 -48.04
CA ARG A 2 23.08 -6.73 -47.55
C ARG A 2 22.74 -6.27 -46.13
N ARG A 3 21.46 -6.24 -45.75
CA ARG A 3 20.98 -5.85 -44.40
C ARG A 3 21.68 -6.62 -43.26
N TYR A 4 22.13 -7.84 -43.53
CA TYR A 4 22.85 -8.71 -42.61
C TYR A 4 24.25 -8.19 -42.22
N ASP A 5 24.93 -7.47 -43.11
CA ASP A 5 26.27 -6.97 -42.86
C ASP A 5 26.28 -5.82 -41.84
N PHE A 6 25.19 -5.03 -41.75
CA PHE A 6 25.03 -3.94 -40.78
C PHE A 6 24.93 -4.45 -39.32
N TRP A 7 24.16 -5.52 -39.12
CA TRP A 7 24.02 -6.11 -37.78
C TRP A 7 25.33 -6.70 -37.25
N LYS A 8 26.07 -7.39 -38.12
CA LYS A 8 27.35 -8.00 -37.77
C LYS A 8 28.42 -6.96 -37.45
N MET A 9 28.47 -5.85 -38.19
CA MET A 9 29.36 -4.73 -37.89
C MET A 9 29.02 -4.03 -36.60
N SER A 10 27.74 -3.78 -36.32
CA SER A 10 27.30 -3.13 -35.09
C SER A 10 27.62 -3.97 -33.83
N LEU A 11 27.43 -5.29 -33.89
CA LEU A 11 27.78 -6.21 -32.82
C LEU A 11 29.28 -6.26 -32.53
N LEU A 12 30.13 -6.34 -33.57
CA LEU A 12 31.59 -6.35 -33.39
C LEU A 12 32.12 -5.06 -32.78
N ASN A 13 31.47 -3.93 -33.01
CA ASN A 13 31.86 -2.63 -32.48
C ASN A 13 31.61 -2.48 -30.99
N ILE A 14 30.57 -3.11 -30.46
CA ILE A 14 30.27 -3.11 -29.00
C ILE A 14 31.45 -3.73 -28.22
N PHE A 15 32.12 -4.72 -28.82
CA PHE A 15 33.27 -5.40 -28.21
C PHE A 15 34.60 -4.70 -28.42
N ALA A 16 34.69 -3.70 -29.30
CA ALA A 16 35.92 -2.99 -29.57
C ALA A 16 36.41 -2.08 -28.43
N SER A 17 35.50 -1.59 -27.56
CA SER A 17 35.85 -0.77 -26.39
C SER A 17 35.10 -1.24 -25.16
N PRO A 18 35.50 -2.38 -24.53
CA PRO A 18 34.69 -3.07 -23.52
C PRO A 18 34.43 -2.24 -22.24
N GLY A 19 35.40 -1.51 -21.75
CA GLY A 19 35.25 -0.74 -20.51
C GLY A 19 34.20 0.37 -20.59
N ARG A 20 34.17 1.11 -21.69
CA ARG A 20 33.20 2.21 -21.92
C ARG A 20 31.80 1.66 -22.19
N SER A 21 31.72 0.61 -23.00
CA SER A 21 30.46 -0.06 -23.32
C SER A 21 29.78 -0.63 -22.08
N VAL A 22 30.55 -1.31 -21.21
CA VAL A 22 30.05 -1.87 -19.96
C VAL A 22 29.52 -0.77 -19.03
N LEU A 23 30.25 0.33 -18.86
CA LEU A 23 29.82 1.42 -17.96
C LEU A 23 28.50 2.03 -18.42
N THR A 24 28.31 2.21 -19.71
CA THR A 24 27.07 2.80 -20.26
C THR A 24 25.90 1.85 -20.17
N VAL A 25 26.13 0.57 -20.52
CA VAL A 25 25.10 -0.49 -20.39
C VAL A 25 24.69 -0.65 -18.93
N LEU A 26 25.64 -0.60 -17.99
CA LEU A 26 25.37 -0.63 -16.56
C LEU A 26 24.55 0.59 -16.08
N GLY A 27 24.93 1.80 -16.52
CA GLY A 27 24.16 3.00 -16.17
C GLY A 27 22.70 2.93 -16.61
N MET A 28 22.47 2.44 -17.85
CA MET A 28 21.14 2.23 -18.38
C MET A 28 20.40 1.09 -17.66
N ALA A 29 21.09 -0.01 -17.38
CA ALA A 29 20.53 -1.15 -16.66
C ALA A 29 20.11 -0.80 -15.24
N ILE A 30 20.90 -0.02 -14.52
CA ILE A 30 20.57 0.47 -13.17
C ILE A 30 19.32 1.35 -13.23
N GLY A 31 19.25 2.29 -14.18
CA GLY A 31 18.07 3.16 -14.33
C GLY A 31 16.79 2.38 -14.61
N ILE A 32 16.85 1.41 -15.50
CA ILE A 32 15.71 0.56 -15.89
C ILE A 32 15.31 -0.35 -14.74
N GLY A 33 16.26 -1.00 -14.09
CA GLY A 33 16.01 -1.86 -12.94
C GLY A 33 15.40 -1.07 -11.77
N ALA A 34 15.88 0.16 -11.53
CA ALA A 34 15.34 1.03 -10.50
C ALA A 34 13.88 1.44 -10.79
N ILE A 35 13.54 1.83 -12.02
CA ILE A 35 12.14 2.16 -12.37
C ILE A 35 11.23 0.95 -12.17
N LEU A 36 11.62 -0.23 -12.67
CA LEU A 36 10.83 -1.42 -12.51
C LEU A 36 10.62 -1.76 -11.02
N ALA A 37 11.69 -1.68 -10.22
CA ALA A 37 11.60 -1.92 -8.78
C ALA A 37 10.67 -0.92 -8.08
N VAL A 38 10.77 0.37 -8.39
CA VAL A 38 9.91 1.41 -7.79
C VAL A 38 8.44 1.21 -8.14
N LEU A 39 8.12 0.88 -9.40
CA LEU A 39 6.75 0.62 -9.81
C LEU A 39 6.18 -0.61 -9.09
N THR A 40 6.91 -1.72 -9.13
CA THR A 40 6.43 -2.99 -8.59
C THR A 40 6.34 -2.98 -7.06
N LEU A 41 7.36 -2.48 -6.36
CA LEU A 41 7.36 -2.40 -4.89
C LEU A 41 6.38 -1.32 -4.39
N GLY A 42 6.21 -0.23 -5.13
CA GLY A 42 5.22 0.79 -4.82
C GLY A 42 3.78 0.26 -4.89
N ASP A 43 3.46 -0.50 -5.91
CA ASP A 43 2.14 -1.15 -6.04
C ASP A 43 1.95 -2.24 -4.96
N ALA A 44 2.97 -3.05 -4.69
CA ALA A 44 2.93 -4.04 -3.61
C ALA A 44 2.71 -3.38 -2.24
N GLY A 45 3.38 -2.26 -1.97
CA GLY A 45 3.19 -1.49 -0.74
C GLY A 45 1.76 -0.96 -0.57
N LYS A 46 1.13 -0.48 -1.65
CA LYS A 46 -0.29 -0.07 -1.61
C LYS A 46 -1.22 -1.23 -1.29
N VAL A 47 -1.00 -2.38 -1.94
CA VAL A 47 -1.79 -3.59 -1.69
C VAL A 47 -1.61 -4.07 -0.23
N GLN A 48 -0.40 -4.02 0.29
CA GLN A 48 -0.12 -4.40 1.68
C GLN A 48 -0.84 -3.48 2.67
N VAL A 49 -0.74 -2.15 2.48
CA VAL A 49 -1.47 -1.19 3.32
C VAL A 49 -2.97 -1.44 3.26
N GLN A 50 -3.53 -1.68 2.07
CA GLN A 50 -4.94 -2.00 1.93
C GLN A 50 -5.32 -3.31 2.65
N SER A 51 -4.47 -4.35 2.58
CA SER A 51 -4.72 -5.63 3.23
C SER A 51 -4.64 -5.53 4.76
N GLU A 52 -3.67 -4.79 5.30
CA GLU A 52 -3.57 -4.54 6.74
C GLU A 52 -4.76 -3.71 7.25
N MET A 53 -5.12 -2.66 6.51
CA MET A 53 -6.30 -1.86 6.84
C MET A 53 -7.60 -2.69 6.74
N ALA A 54 -7.71 -3.61 5.77
CA ALA A 54 -8.86 -4.52 5.66
C ALA A 54 -8.99 -5.41 6.91
N ARG A 55 -7.88 -5.89 7.46
CA ARG A 55 -7.87 -6.64 8.73
C ARG A 55 -8.32 -5.81 9.92
N LEU A 56 -8.12 -4.50 9.86
CA LEU A 56 -8.49 -3.57 10.90
C LEU A 56 -9.97 -3.15 10.85
N GLY A 57 -10.78 -3.64 9.90
CA GLY A 57 -12.21 -3.38 9.81
C GLY A 57 -12.56 -2.12 9.02
N ILE A 58 -12.06 -2.03 7.79
CA ILE A 58 -12.40 -0.93 6.86
C ILE A 58 -13.89 -0.84 6.49
N ASP A 59 -14.62 -1.90 6.76
CA ASP A 59 -16.05 -2.06 6.55
C ASP A 59 -16.90 -1.49 7.69
N ARG A 60 -16.33 -0.61 8.52
CA ARG A 60 -17.02 -0.03 9.67
C ARG A 60 -17.18 1.47 9.56
N VAL A 61 -18.26 1.92 10.15
CA VAL A 61 -18.58 3.34 10.34
C VAL A 61 -18.75 3.58 11.84
N TRP A 62 -17.99 4.49 12.39
CA TRP A 62 -18.10 4.94 13.78
C TRP A 62 -18.92 6.22 13.81
N LEU A 63 -19.94 6.25 14.66
CA LEU A 63 -20.80 7.40 14.86
C LEU A 63 -20.67 7.91 16.28
N THR A 64 -20.33 9.17 16.42
CA THR A 64 -20.29 9.90 17.68
C THR A 64 -21.28 11.06 17.63
N ALA A 65 -21.80 11.48 18.76
CA ALA A 65 -22.67 12.65 18.81
C ALA A 65 -21.88 13.92 18.52
N GLN A 66 -22.44 14.84 17.72
CA GLN A 66 -21.91 16.19 17.60
C GLN A 66 -22.14 17.00 18.91
N GLU A 67 -21.40 18.10 19.07
CA GLU A 67 -21.52 18.98 20.23
C GLU A 67 -22.97 19.29 20.60
N GLY A 68 -23.32 19.01 21.86
CA GLY A 68 -24.67 19.21 22.41
C GLY A 68 -25.66 18.06 22.17
N GLY A 69 -25.28 17.02 21.41
CA GLY A 69 -26.06 15.80 21.23
C GLY A 69 -25.64 14.68 22.18
N THR A 70 -26.54 13.73 22.41
CA THR A 70 -26.23 12.50 23.16
C THR A 70 -26.86 11.32 22.46
N LEU A 71 -26.05 10.29 22.15
CA LEU A 71 -26.55 9.01 21.68
C LEU A 71 -27.28 8.28 22.82
N ARG A 72 -28.35 7.58 22.47
CA ARG A 72 -29.20 6.88 23.45
C ARG A 72 -29.20 5.39 23.16
N HIS A 73 -29.47 4.63 24.20
CA HIS A 73 -29.74 3.22 24.05
C HIS A 73 -30.94 2.99 23.08
N GLY A 74 -30.77 2.13 22.09
CA GLY A 74 -31.71 1.88 21.00
C GLY A 74 -31.41 2.62 19.71
N ASP A 75 -30.48 3.56 19.67
CA ASP A 75 -30.12 4.26 18.44
C ASP A 75 -29.40 3.35 17.42
N ALA A 76 -28.60 2.37 17.90
CA ALA A 76 -28.02 1.34 17.04
C ALA A 76 -29.09 0.46 16.37
N GLN A 77 -30.16 0.09 17.12
CA GLN A 77 -31.27 -0.68 16.60
C GLN A 77 -32.07 0.10 15.53
N LEU A 78 -32.24 1.41 15.74
CA LEU A 78 -32.85 2.32 14.77
C LEU A 78 -32.04 2.37 13.49
N LEU A 79 -30.72 2.51 13.58
CA LEU A 79 -29.81 2.55 12.43
C LEU A 79 -29.76 1.19 11.74
N SER A 80 -29.67 0.11 12.49
CA SER A 80 -29.67 -1.27 11.95
C SER A 80 -30.94 -1.55 11.12
N SER A 81 -32.11 -1.20 11.65
CA SER A 81 -33.40 -1.38 10.96
C SER A 81 -33.55 -0.49 9.73
N ALA A 82 -32.99 0.73 9.74
CA ALA A 82 -33.09 1.67 8.64
C ALA A 82 -32.14 1.38 7.49
N LEU A 83 -30.94 0.86 7.80
CA LEU A 83 -29.84 0.68 6.86
C LEU A 83 -29.63 -0.78 6.45
N GLY A 84 -30.25 -1.74 7.13
CA GLY A 84 -29.97 -3.17 6.94
C GLY A 84 -28.55 -3.58 7.36
N ALA A 85 -27.88 -2.73 8.17
CA ALA A 85 -26.54 -2.94 8.68
C ALA A 85 -26.56 -3.50 10.09
N THR A 86 -25.56 -4.27 10.50
CA THR A 86 -25.42 -4.65 11.91
C THR A 86 -24.78 -3.48 12.66
N ALA A 87 -25.39 -3.10 13.79
CA ALA A 87 -24.91 -1.97 14.59
C ALA A 87 -24.74 -2.39 16.04
N THR A 88 -23.75 -1.83 16.71
CA THR A 88 -23.52 -1.98 18.16
C THR A 88 -23.34 -0.64 18.82
N GLU A 89 -23.86 -0.53 20.04
CA GLU A 89 -23.65 0.62 20.92
C GLU A 89 -22.47 0.33 21.83
N GLN A 90 -21.71 1.38 22.13
CA GLN A 90 -20.56 1.30 23.01
C GLN A 90 -20.54 2.47 23.97
N VAL A 91 -20.20 2.16 25.21
CA VAL A 91 -19.89 3.13 26.25
C VAL A 91 -18.73 2.58 27.07
N TYR A 92 -17.82 3.41 27.47
CA TYR A 92 -16.63 2.97 28.19
C TYR A 92 -16.22 3.94 29.28
N ALA A 93 -15.66 3.39 30.34
CA ALA A 93 -15.11 4.16 31.46
C ALA A 93 -13.90 3.43 32.07
N PRO A 94 -12.90 4.17 32.54
CA PRO A 94 -11.80 3.59 33.29
C PRO A 94 -12.32 3.15 34.65
N VAL A 95 -11.98 1.91 35.04
CA VAL A 95 -12.37 1.30 36.34
C VAL A 95 -11.22 0.46 36.87
N VAL A 96 -11.36 0.09 38.16
CA VAL A 96 -10.49 -0.90 38.79
C VAL A 96 -11.26 -2.20 38.92
N ALA A 97 -10.71 -3.28 38.37
CA ALA A 97 -11.23 -4.64 38.55
C ALA A 97 -10.40 -5.40 39.60
N ARG A 98 -11.09 -6.19 40.43
CA ARG A 98 -10.46 -6.96 41.49
C ARG A 98 -10.92 -8.42 41.46
N ALA A 99 -9.97 -9.34 41.45
CA ALA A 99 -10.21 -10.77 41.54
C ALA A 99 -9.39 -11.34 42.73
N GLY A 100 -10.08 -11.71 43.81
CA GLY A 100 -9.41 -12.15 45.02
C GLY A 100 -8.51 -11.07 45.62
N ARG A 101 -7.18 -11.29 45.58
CA ARG A 101 -6.18 -10.32 46.09
C ARG A 101 -5.52 -9.47 44.99
N ARG A 102 -5.80 -9.76 43.73
CA ARG A 102 -5.23 -9.02 42.58
C ARG A 102 -6.17 -7.89 42.17
N GLU A 103 -5.60 -6.79 41.81
CA GLU A 103 -6.29 -5.57 41.41
C GLU A 103 -5.58 -4.95 40.21
N GLU A 104 -6.34 -4.66 39.17
CA GLU A 104 -5.82 -4.09 37.92
C GLU A 104 -6.71 -2.94 37.43
N SER A 105 -6.06 -1.90 36.90
CA SER A 105 -6.75 -0.81 36.22
C SER A 105 -7.11 -1.26 34.80
N CYS A 106 -8.40 -1.14 34.47
CA CYS A 106 -8.90 -1.60 33.17
C CYS A 106 -9.97 -0.67 32.62
N VAL A 107 -10.44 -0.94 31.41
CA VAL A 107 -11.57 -0.24 30.84
C VAL A 107 -12.81 -1.12 30.93
N LEU A 108 -13.86 -0.57 31.52
CA LEU A 108 -15.18 -1.18 31.49
C LEU A 108 -15.87 -0.76 30.20
N VAL A 109 -16.34 -1.74 29.40
CA VAL A 109 -17.04 -1.53 28.14
C VAL A 109 -18.46 -2.04 28.27
N GLY A 110 -19.41 -1.12 28.24
CA GLY A 110 -20.83 -1.45 28.09
C GLY A 110 -21.15 -1.56 26.59
N CYS A 111 -21.63 -2.70 26.15
CA CYS A 111 -21.93 -2.93 24.74
C CYS A 111 -23.22 -3.73 24.53
N SER A 112 -23.73 -3.72 23.31
CA SER A 112 -24.83 -4.58 22.90
C SER A 112 -24.33 -5.96 22.46
N ARG A 113 -25.24 -6.93 22.31
CA ARG A 113 -24.92 -8.29 21.90
C ARG A 113 -24.18 -8.37 20.56
N GLU A 114 -24.53 -7.48 19.66
CA GLU A 114 -23.97 -7.41 18.30
C GLU A 114 -22.49 -7.00 18.30
N TYR A 115 -21.96 -6.52 19.42
CA TYR A 115 -20.57 -6.12 19.57
C TYR A 115 -19.59 -7.21 19.12
N MET A 116 -19.83 -8.45 19.55
CA MET A 116 -18.94 -9.57 19.22
C MET A 116 -18.83 -9.80 17.72
N SER A 117 -19.92 -9.69 16.99
CA SER A 117 -19.94 -9.84 15.53
C SER A 117 -19.41 -8.60 14.80
N VAL A 118 -19.79 -7.39 15.27
CA VAL A 118 -19.37 -6.14 14.65
C VAL A 118 -17.87 -5.91 14.85
N MET A 119 -17.32 -6.27 16.00
CA MET A 119 -15.91 -6.05 16.32
C MET A 119 -15.00 -7.25 16.04
N ASP A 120 -15.52 -8.30 15.38
CA ASP A 120 -14.81 -9.56 15.11
C ASP A 120 -14.12 -10.13 16.36
N SER A 121 -14.86 -10.12 17.47
CA SER A 121 -14.39 -10.61 18.75
C SER A 121 -14.79 -12.07 18.94
N ARG A 122 -13.90 -12.87 19.48
CA ARG A 122 -14.13 -14.31 19.70
C ARG A 122 -13.95 -14.67 21.18
N VAL A 123 -14.85 -15.48 21.69
CA VAL A 123 -14.66 -16.10 23.02
C VAL A 123 -13.63 -17.23 22.90
N VAL A 124 -12.54 -17.12 23.65
CA VAL A 124 -11.43 -18.10 23.64
C VAL A 124 -11.62 -19.15 24.73
N GLN A 125 -12.11 -18.74 25.91
CA GLN A 125 -12.38 -19.64 27.01
C GLN A 125 -13.76 -19.37 27.59
N GLY A 126 -14.44 -20.41 28.05
CA GLY A 126 -15.79 -20.29 28.58
C GLY A 126 -16.86 -20.17 27.50
N ARG A 127 -17.80 -19.25 27.66
CA ARG A 127 -18.88 -19.00 26.72
C ARG A 127 -19.23 -17.51 26.64
N ASP A 128 -19.89 -17.14 25.57
CA ASP A 128 -20.54 -15.83 25.46
C ASP A 128 -21.73 -15.72 26.42
N LEU A 129 -22.18 -14.50 26.64
CA LEU A 129 -23.40 -14.24 27.39
C LEU A 129 -24.62 -14.73 26.60
N TYR A 130 -25.58 -15.38 27.26
CA TYR A 130 -26.84 -15.75 26.62
C TYR A 130 -27.64 -14.49 26.24
N ALA A 131 -28.55 -14.62 25.30
CA ALA A 131 -29.41 -13.52 24.87
C ALA A 131 -30.14 -12.85 26.03
N ALA A 132 -30.63 -13.64 26.99
CA ALA A 132 -31.26 -13.14 28.22
C ALA A 132 -30.25 -12.36 29.11
N GLU A 133 -29.00 -12.84 29.24
CA GLU A 133 -27.97 -12.14 30.02
C GLU A 133 -27.61 -10.79 29.39
N TRP A 134 -27.63 -10.66 28.04
CA TRP A 134 -27.46 -9.39 27.36
C TRP A 134 -28.64 -8.43 27.56
N GLN A 135 -29.88 -8.93 27.58
CA GLN A 135 -31.10 -8.11 27.62
C GLN A 135 -31.56 -7.78 29.05
N GLU A 136 -31.49 -8.74 29.98
CA GLU A 136 -32.03 -8.60 31.34
C GLU A 136 -31.06 -7.96 32.34
N GLY A 137 -29.91 -7.50 31.90
CA GLY A 137 -28.96 -6.84 32.76
C GLY A 137 -28.33 -7.74 33.83
N ALA A 138 -28.02 -8.99 33.44
CA ALA A 138 -27.37 -9.94 34.32
C ALA A 138 -25.99 -9.44 34.77
N ARG A 139 -25.63 -9.68 36.04
CA ARG A 139 -24.29 -9.39 36.57
C ARG A 139 -23.25 -10.40 36.07
N SER A 140 -23.16 -10.51 34.79
CA SER A 140 -22.25 -11.39 34.03
C SER A 140 -21.35 -10.55 33.13
N VAL A 141 -20.07 -10.93 33.06
CA VAL A 141 -19.05 -10.20 32.28
C VAL A 141 -18.22 -11.15 31.43
N LEU A 142 -17.63 -10.59 30.37
CA LEU A 142 -16.55 -11.19 29.63
C LEU A 142 -15.26 -10.40 29.89
N LEU A 143 -14.13 -11.07 29.97
CA LEU A 143 -12.83 -10.46 30.21
C LEU A 143 -11.99 -10.49 28.94
N GLY A 144 -11.25 -9.43 28.67
CA GLY A 144 -10.15 -9.47 27.71
C GLY A 144 -9.06 -10.45 28.17
N GLU A 145 -8.40 -11.11 27.25
CA GLU A 145 -7.47 -12.19 27.53
C GLU A 145 -6.29 -11.74 28.41
N ALA A 146 -5.69 -10.57 28.12
CA ALA A 146 -4.58 -10.06 28.92
C ALA A 146 -5.03 -9.76 30.36
N LEU A 147 -6.16 -9.08 30.54
CA LEU A 147 -6.70 -8.78 31.85
C LEU A 147 -7.04 -10.05 32.65
N ALA A 148 -7.55 -11.08 31.98
CA ALA A 148 -7.82 -12.38 32.60
C ALA A 148 -6.54 -13.05 33.12
N GLN A 149 -5.44 -12.95 32.38
CA GLN A 149 -4.14 -13.46 32.79
C GLN A 149 -3.54 -12.67 33.96
N ASP A 150 -3.61 -11.34 33.92
CA ASP A 150 -3.07 -10.46 34.95
C ASP A 150 -3.81 -10.63 36.28
N LEU A 151 -5.13 -10.69 36.24
CA LEU A 151 -5.97 -10.96 37.41
C LEU A 151 -5.94 -12.42 37.85
N GLY A 152 -5.53 -13.35 37.01
CA GLY A 152 -5.64 -14.79 37.23
C GLY A 152 -7.09 -15.24 37.41
N ALA A 153 -8.01 -14.61 36.68
CA ALA A 153 -9.45 -14.85 36.77
C ALA A 153 -9.92 -15.51 35.44
N GLY A 154 -10.75 -16.54 35.55
CA GLY A 154 -11.30 -17.27 34.43
C GLY A 154 -12.82 -17.47 34.50
N PRO A 155 -13.38 -18.20 33.51
CA PRO A 155 -14.81 -18.49 33.49
C PRO A 155 -15.28 -19.18 34.77
N GLY A 156 -16.30 -18.62 35.39
CA GLY A 156 -16.87 -19.08 36.68
C GLY A 156 -16.46 -18.27 37.91
N ASP A 157 -15.34 -17.53 37.82
CA ASP A 157 -14.86 -16.71 38.94
C ASP A 157 -15.70 -15.46 39.19
N LEU A 158 -15.56 -14.90 40.39
CA LEU A 158 -16.17 -13.62 40.74
C LEU A 158 -15.16 -12.49 40.56
N LEU A 159 -15.56 -11.51 39.79
CA LEU A 159 -14.84 -10.25 39.59
C LEU A 159 -15.58 -9.10 40.24
N SER A 160 -14.91 -8.30 41.06
CA SER A 160 -15.45 -7.05 41.56
C SER A 160 -15.06 -5.92 40.63
N VAL A 161 -16.03 -5.23 40.05
CA VAL A 161 -15.82 -4.04 39.19
C VAL A 161 -16.53 -2.88 39.88
N ALA A 162 -15.81 -1.79 40.14
CA ALA A 162 -16.32 -0.64 40.87
C ALA A 162 -17.01 -1.03 42.22
N GLY A 163 -16.53 -2.09 42.89
CA GLY A 163 -17.10 -2.58 44.15
C GLY A 163 -18.30 -3.53 44.00
N ILE A 164 -18.76 -3.80 42.80
CA ILE A 164 -19.91 -4.66 42.53
C ILE A 164 -19.41 -6.02 41.99
N PRO A 165 -19.93 -7.14 42.54
CA PRO A 165 -19.52 -8.46 42.10
C PRO A 165 -20.22 -8.88 40.80
N PHE A 166 -19.44 -9.34 39.85
CA PHE A 166 -19.86 -9.92 38.56
C PHE A 166 -19.32 -11.34 38.40
N ARG A 167 -20.03 -12.18 37.67
CA ARG A 167 -19.54 -13.50 37.32
C ARG A 167 -18.93 -13.49 35.94
N VAL A 168 -17.66 -13.92 35.83
CA VAL A 168 -16.97 -14.12 34.56
C VAL A 168 -17.59 -15.30 33.84
N ARG A 169 -18.01 -15.10 32.59
CA ARG A 169 -18.59 -16.16 31.72
C ARG A 169 -17.62 -16.67 30.68
N GLY A 170 -16.74 -15.82 30.21
CA GLY A 170 -15.74 -16.18 29.22
C GLY A 170 -14.63 -15.13 29.12
N THR A 171 -13.58 -15.50 28.40
CA THR A 171 -12.52 -14.59 27.97
C THR A 171 -12.63 -14.34 26.49
N VAL A 172 -12.34 -13.11 26.07
CA VAL A 172 -12.51 -12.61 24.71
C VAL A 172 -11.16 -12.20 24.15
N GLU A 173 -10.87 -12.67 22.94
CA GLU A 173 -9.83 -12.15 22.09
C GLU A 173 -10.49 -11.30 20.98
N GLN A 174 -10.00 -10.11 20.77
CA GLN A 174 -10.41 -9.26 19.66
C GLN A 174 -9.27 -9.21 18.65
N ARG A 175 -9.58 -9.53 17.40
CA ARG A 175 -8.61 -9.50 16.31
C ARG A 175 -8.36 -8.09 15.76
N ASN A 176 -9.22 -7.16 16.16
CA ASN A 176 -9.24 -5.83 15.59
C ASN A 176 -8.69 -4.81 16.60
N GLU A 177 -7.53 -4.24 16.28
CA GLU A 177 -6.80 -3.30 17.15
C GLU A 177 -7.28 -1.84 17.04
N LEU A 178 -8.22 -1.53 16.14
CA LEU A 178 -8.71 -0.15 15.92
C LEU A 178 -9.93 0.24 16.77
N SER A 179 -10.17 -0.44 17.86
CA SER A 179 -11.08 0.07 18.87
C SER A 179 -10.40 1.19 19.67
N GLN A 180 -11.12 2.24 20.05
CA GLN A 180 -10.62 3.26 20.99
C GLN A 180 -10.26 2.66 22.36
N VAL A 181 -10.68 1.42 22.58
CA VAL A 181 -10.41 0.65 23.78
C VAL A 181 -9.63 -0.61 23.42
N GLU A 182 -8.49 -0.81 24.04
CA GLU A 182 -7.74 -2.05 23.93
C GLU A 182 -8.54 -3.19 24.59
N ALA A 183 -9.14 -4.03 23.75
CA ALA A 183 -10.05 -5.08 24.20
C ALA A 183 -9.37 -6.15 25.05
N SER A 184 -8.08 -6.37 24.89
CA SER A 184 -7.30 -7.33 25.70
C SER A 184 -7.26 -6.96 27.17
N GLY A 185 -7.28 -5.66 27.49
CA GLY A 185 -7.31 -5.11 28.85
C GLY A 185 -8.69 -4.67 29.33
N ALA A 186 -9.78 -5.10 28.72
CA ALA A 186 -11.13 -4.62 29.00
C ALA A 186 -12.02 -5.64 29.69
N VAL A 187 -13.05 -5.12 30.37
CA VAL A 187 -14.18 -5.89 30.90
C VAL A 187 -15.42 -5.54 30.10
N PHE A 188 -16.09 -6.53 29.52
CA PHE A 188 -17.30 -6.34 28.73
C PHE A 188 -18.53 -6.75 29.50
N LEU A 189 -19.56 -5.89 29.47
CA LEU A 189 -20.86 -6.17 30.11
C LEU A 189 -22.00 -5.56 29.27
N PRO A 190 -23.24 -5.99 29.51
CA PRO A 190 -24.41 -5.44 28.84
C PRO A 190 -24.53 -3.92 29.09
N ILE A 191 -24.81 -3.18 28.00
CA ILE A 191 -24.87 -1.70 28.07
C ILE A 191 -25.89 -1.18 29.06
N ALA A 192 -27.00 -1.89 29.25
CA ALA A 192 -28.01 -1.54 30.24
C ALA A 192 -27.43 -1.51 31.68
N VAL A 193 -26.60 -2.54 31.99
CA VAL A 193 -25.92 -2.61 33.31
C VAL A 193 -24.89 -1.50 33.45
N PHE A 194 -24.17 -1.19 32.39
CA PHE A 194 -23.20 -0.10 32.42
C PHE A 194 -23.89 1.25 32.70
N CYS A 195 -24.96 1.56 31.96
CA CYS A 195 -25.70 2.81 32.13
C CYS A 195 -26.30 2.94 33.54
N GLU A 196 -26.79 1.83 34.10
CA GLU A 196 -27.30 1.80 35.50
C GLU A 196 -26.18 2.07 36.52
N LEU A 197 -24.97 1.50 36.28
CA LEU A 197 -23.84 1.63 37.19
C LEU A 197 -23.18 3.00 37.15
N MET A 198 -22.95 3.51 35.94
CA MET A 198 -22.09 4.68 35.72
C MET A 198 -22.88 5.94 35.39
N GLY A 199 -24.18 5.85 35.12
CA GLY A 199 -25.03 7.00 34.77
C GLY A 199 -24.63 7.69 33.47
N GLN A 200 -23.89 7.01 32.59
CA GLN A 200 -23.39 7.57 31.33
C GLN A 200 -24.26 7.14 30.15
N SER A 201 -24.31 7.99 29.14
CA SER A 201 -24.97 7.71 27.87
C SER A 201 -24.03 6.99 26.90
N VAL A 202 -24.56 6.46 25.80
CA VAL A 202 -23.79 5.85 24.71
C VAL A 202 -22.76 6.84 24.18
N HIS A 203 -21.50 6.42 24.11
CA HIS A 203 -20.43 7.25 23.56
C HIS A 203 -20.36 7.13 22.05
N GLU A 204 -20.51 5.92 21.53
CA GLU A 204 -20.27 5.59 20.14
C GLU A 204 -21.20 4.48 19.65
N ILE A 205 -21.57 4.55 18.38
CA ILE A 205 -22.24 3.47 17.66
C ILE A 205 -21.35 3.03 16.51
N THR A 206 -21.06 1.74 16.45
CA THR A 206 -20.32 1.15 15.33
C THR A 206 -21.27 0.39 14.43
N LEU A 207 -21.23 0.69 13.12
CA LEU A 207 -21.97 -0.01 12.09
C LEU A 207 -21.01 -0.89 11.28
N SER A 208 -21.40 -2.13 11.04
CA SER A 208 -20.76 -2.96 10.01
C SER A 208 -21.44 -2.69 8.67
N VAL A 209 -20.65 -2.32 7.66
CA VAL A 209 -21.16 -1.98 6.33
C VAL A 209 -21.58 -3.27 5.60
N PRO A 210 -22.81 -3.35 5.07
CA PRO A 210 -23.26 -4.49 4.28
C PRO A 210 -22.41 -4.66 3.01
N ASP A 211 -22.26 -5.92 2.57
CA ASP A 211 -21.55 -6.25 1.34
C ASP A 211 -22.07 -5.46 0.14
N GLY A 212 -21.16 -4.89 -0.62
CA GLY A 212 -21.46 -4.13 -1.83
C GLY A 212 -21.78 -2.64 -1.62
N LEU A 213 -21.81 -2.16 -0.37
CA LEU A 213 -21.95 -0.73 -0.08
C LEU A 213 -20.59 -0.11 0.28
N MET A 214 -20.46 1.18 -0.03
CA MET A 214 -19.27 1.95 0.39
C MET A 214 -19.47 2.50 1.81
N PRO A 215 -18.48 2.42 2.70
CA PRO A 215 -18.57 2.95 4.07
C PRO A 215 -19.00 4.41 4.12
N GLN A 216 -18.54 5.25 3.19
CA GLN A 216 -18.93 6.66 3.10
C GLN A 216 -20.42 6.84 2.77
N ALA A 217 -20.97 5.99 1.92
CA ALA A 217 -22.41 6.04 1.61
C ALA A 217 -23.24 5.65 2.83
N VAL A 218 -22.83 4.60 3.55
CA VAL A 218 -23.48 4.18 4.80
C VAL A 218 -23.35 5.27 5.89
N ALA A 219 -22.18 5.90 5.99
CA ALA A 219 -21.94 7.01 6.90
C ALA A 219 -22.90 8.19 6.63
N ALA A 220 -23.04 8.60 5.37
CA ALA A 220 -23.97 9.66 4.97
C ALA A 220 -25.43 9.29 5.27
N MET A 221 -25.85 8.07 4.93
CA MET A 221 -27.19 7.56 5.26
C MET A 221 -27.45 7.54 6.76
N ALA A 222 -26.47 7.10 7.56
CA ALA A 222 -26.60 7.07 9.01
C ALA A 222 -26.77 8.47 9.61
N GLN A 223 -26.01 9.47 9.10
CA GLN A 223 -26.17 10.87 9.50
C GLN A 223 -27.56 11.40 9.16
N ASP A 224 -28.09 11.09 7.98
CA ASP A 224 -29.42 11.53 7.56
C ASP A 224 -30.53 10.87 8.41
N VAL A 225 -30.39 9.56 8.68
CA VAL A 225 -31.34 8.84 9.56
C VAL A 225 -31.38 9.47 10.95
N MET A 226 -30.20 9.75 11.56
CA MET A 226 -30.11 10.36 12.87
C MET A 226 -30.68 11.80 12.87
N ARG A 227 -30.41 12.58 11.84
CA ARG A 227 -30.95 13.92 11.68
C ARG A 227 -32.48 13.90 11.58
N VAL A 228 -33.02 13.02 10.76
CA VAL A 228 -34.48 12.96 10.51
C VAL A 228 -35.24 12.32 11.69
N LYS A 229 -34.71 11.24 12.25
CA LYS A 229 -35.43 10.46 13.28
C LYS A 229 -35.21 10.96 14.71
N ARG A 230 -34.03 11.54 14.98
CA ARG A 230 -33.65 12.01 16.33
C ARG A 230 -33.51 13.54 16.42
N GLY A 231 -33.47 14.23 15.27
CA GLY A 231 -33.27 15.69 15.23
C GLY A 231 -31.85 16.08 15.69
N MET A 232 -30.89 15.16 15.67
CA MET A 232 -29.52 15.40 16.12
C MET A 232 -28.50 15.13 15.03
N GLY A 233 -27.41 15.92 15.03
CA GLY A 233 -26.24 15.66 14.18
C GLY A 233 -25.34 14.61 14.82
N VAL A 234 -24.81 13.73 13.98
CA VAL A 234 -23.76 12.79 14.34
C VAL A 234 -22.57 12.98 13.44
N GLU A 235 -21.38 12.83 13.99
CA GLU A 235 -20.15 12.71 13.20
C GLU A 235 -19.93 11.26 12.84
N ALA A 236 -19.72 11.01 11.56
CA ALA A 236 -19.47 9.67 11.06
C ALA A 236 -18.02 9.59 10.55
N VAL A 237 -17.25 8.71 11.15
CA VAL A 237 -15.86 8.47 10.82
C VAL A 237 -15.74 7.11 10.15
N THR A 238 -14.99 7.06 9.04
CA THR A 238 -14.65 5.82 8.32
C THR A 238 -13.14 5.72 8.16
N MET A 239 -12.62 4.51 8.13
CA MET A 239 -11.18 4.29 7.89
C MET A 239 -10.75 4.62 6.46
N GLN A 240 -11.68 4.78 5.56
CA GLN A 240 -11.38 5.04 4.15
C GLN A 240 -10.59 6.35 3.94
N VAL A 241 -10.87 7.38 4.73
CA VAL A 241 -10.12 8.64 4.70
C VAL A 241 -8.65 8.42 5.06
N GLN A 242 -8.38 7.60 6.09
CA GLN A 242 -7.02 7.25 6.48
C GLN A 242 -6.30 6.42 5.42
N ILE A 243 -7.01 5.48 4.78
CA ILE A 243 -6.48 4.68 3.66
C ILE A 243 -6.13 5.58 2.47
N GLU A 244 -7.00 6.49 2.10
CA GLU A 244 -6.75 7.45 1.02
C GLU A 244 -5.57 8.36 1.35
N ALA A 245 -5.45 8.84 2.57
CA ALA A 245 -4.32 9.62 3.04
C ALA A 245 -3.01 8.80 2.98
N ALA A 246 -3.00 7.56 3.47
CA ALA A 246 -1.85 6.67 3.40
C ALA A 246 -1.45 6.38 1.94
N ASN A 247 -2.42 6.05 1.09
CA ASN A 247 -2.18 5.82 -0.34
C ASN A 247 -1.65 7.08 -1.05
N SER A 248 -2.13 8.26 -0.66
CA SER A 248 -1.64 9.53 -1.19
C SER A 248 -0.17 9.76 -0.84
N VAL A 249 0.21 9.52 0.42
CA VAL A 249 1.61 9.62 0.86
C VAL A 249 2.49 8.62 0.10
N ILE A 250 2.08 7.36 0.00
CA ILE A 250 2.82 6.35 -0.77
C ILE A 250 2.97 6.77 -2.24
N SER A 251 1.90 7.31 -2.86
CA SER A 251 1.95 7.73 -4.25
C SER A 251 2.94 8.87 -4.48
N ILE A 252 3.02 9.83 -3.56
CA ILE A 252 4.00 10.93 -3.61
C ILE A 252 5.43 10.38 -3.57
N PHE A 253 5.74 9.45 -2.66
CA PHE A 253 7.05 8.82 -2.60
C PHE A 253 7.39 8.04 -3.88
N VAL A 254 6.44 7.25 -4.38
CA VAL A 254 6.61 6.50 -5.64
C VAL A 254 6.87 7.45 -6.81
N ASP A 255 6.16 8.57 -6.88
CA ASP A 255 6.33 9.55 -7.97
C ASP A 255 7.69 10.27 -7.86
N VAL A 256 8.14 10.64 -6.68
CA VAL A 256 9.51 11.18 -6.49
C VAL A 256 10.57 10.18 -6.94
N LEU A 257 10.43 8.91 -6.56
CA LEU A 257 11.36 7.86 -6.95
C LEU A 257 11.34 7.60 -8.48
N LYS A 258 10.18 7.68 -9.13
CA LYS A 258 10.06 7.62 -10.59
C LYS A 258 10.86 8.75 -11.28
N TRP A 259 10.78 9.96 -10.74
CA TRP A 259 11.58 11.07 -11.27
C TRP A 259 13.08 10.84 -11.12
N VAL A 260 13.54 10.34 -9.97
CA VAL A 260 14.94 9.97 -9.76
C VAL A 260 15.38 8.90 -10.76
N ALA A 261 14.58 7.86 -10.92
CA ALA A 261 14.87 6.78 -11.86
C ALA A 261 14.83 7.25 -13.33
N ALA A 262 13.93 8.18 -13.70
CA ALA A 262 13.92 8.80 -15.01
C ALA A 262 15.21 9.58 -15.29
N ILE A 263 15.74 10.30 -14.30
CA ILE A 263 17.04 10.96 -14.40
C ILE A 263 18.16 9.93 -14.66
N CYS A 264 18.13 8.78 -14.00
CA CYS A 264 19.13 7.72 -14.21
C CYS A 264 19.09 7.19 -15.65
N ILE A 265 17.89 7.01 -16.25
CA ILE A 265 17.76 6.60 -17.66
C ILE A 265 18.30 7.68 -18.58
N VAL A 266 18.05 8.96 -18.33
CA VAL A 266 18.58 10.08 -19.11
C VAL A 266 20.11 10.10 -19.04
N VAL A 267 20.70 9.91 -17.88
CA VAL A 267 22.15 9.82 -17.69
C VAL A 267 22.72 8.62 -18.48
N GLY A 268 22.05 7.46 -18.45
CA GLY A 268 22.39 6.30 -19.26
C GLY A 268 22.34 6.63 -20.76
N GLY A 269 21.31 7.35 -21.21
CA GLY A 269 21.17 7.81 -22.60
C GLY A 269 22.30 8.77 -23.04
N ILE A 270 22.69 9.70 -22.16
CA ILE A 270 23.86 10.57 -22.40
C ILE A 270 25.13 9.73 -22.52
N GLY A 271 25.27 8.67 -21.72
CA GLY A 271 26.37 7.72 -21.84
C GLY A 271 26.42 7.07 -23.22
N VAL A 272 25.26 6.59 -23.75
CA VAL A 272 25.16 6.05 -25.10
C VAL A 272 25.57 7.09 -26.15
N MET A 273 25.08 8.32 -26.03
CA MET A 273 25.46 9.42 -26.92
C MET A 273 26.98 9.65 -26.92
N ASN A 274 27.61 9.70 -25.76
CA ASN A 274 29.03 9.94 -25.63
C ASN A 274 29.88 8.85 -26.25
N ILE A 275 29.50 7.57 -26.06
CA ILE A 275 30.19 6.44 -26.70
C ILE A 275 30.09 6.52 -28.23
N LEU A 276 28.88 6.75 -28.74
CA LEU A 276 28.65 6.85 -30.15
C LEU A 276 29.42 8.04 -30.77
N LEU A 277 29.53 9.17 -30.07
CA LEU A 277 30.34 10.31 -30.53
C LEU A 277 31.84 9.96 -30.61
N VAL A 278 32.35 9.19 -29.66
CA VAL A 278 33.73 8.69 -29.72
C VAL A 278 33.89 7.66 -30.83
N SER A 279 32.97 6.70 -30.99
CA SER A 279 32.98 5.72 -32.06
C SER A 279 32.99 6.39 -33.45
N VAL A 280 32.17 7.45 -33.64
CA VAL A 280 32.17 8.23 -34.89
C VAL A 280 33.53 8.87 -35.15
N ARG A 281 34.24 9.36 -34.12
CA ARG A 281 35.58 9.95 -34.28
C ARG A 281 36.62 8.89 -34.62
N GLU A 282 36.63 7.77 -33.89
CA GLU A 282 37.58 6.66 -34.12
C GLU A 282 37.42 6.03 -35.52
N ARG A 283 36.17 6.00 -36.05
CA ARG A 283 35.85 5.39 -37.37
C ARG A 283 35.68 6.41 -38.51
N ARG A 284 36.21 7.61 -38.33
CA ARG A 284 36.06 8.71 -39.30
C ARG A 284 36.48 8.33 -40.71
N ARG A 285 37.65 7.66 -40.85
CA ARG A 285 38.16 7.18 -42.12
C ARG A 285 37.27 6.13 -42.78
N GLU A 286 36.73 5.20 -42.02
CA GLU A 286 35.77 4.19 -42.51
C GLU A 286 34.49 4.84 -43.06
N ILE A 287 33.96 5.85 -42.36
CA ILE A 287 32.78 6.61 -42.79
C ILE A 287 33.10 7.36 -44.10
N GLY A 288 34.31 7.93 -44.21
CA GLY A 288 34.78 8.60 -45.42
C GLY A 288 34.84 7.66 -46.62
N ILE A 289 35.41 6.46 -46.45
CA ILE A 289 35.48 5.43 -47.47
C ILE A 289 34.07 4.96 -47.90
N MET A 290 33.18 4.66 -46.93
CA MET A 290 31.80 4.27 -47.24
C MET A 290 31.09 5.32 -48.09
N LYS A 291 31.25 6.60 -47.75
CA LYS A 291 30.66 7.70 -48.53
C LYS A 291 31.25 7.84 -49.91
N SER A 292 32.57 7.66 -50.05
CA SER A 292 33.23 7.68 -51.36
C SER A 292 32.77 6.54 -52.27
N LEU A 293 32.35 5.42 -51.68
CA LEU A 293 31.75 4.27 -52.40
C LEU A 293 30.24 4.43 -52.64
N GLY A 294 29.64 5.61 -52.38
CA GLY A 294 28.25 5.94 -52.70
C GLY A 294 27.23 5.64 -51.61
N THR A 295 27.66 5.35 -50.35
CA THR A 295 26.71 5.17 -49.25
C THR A 295 25.99 6.47 -48.93
N THR A 296 24.66 6.42 -48.86
CA THR A 296 23.82 7.61 -48.61
C THR A 296 23.89 8.06 -47.15
N GLN A 297 23.58 9.35 -46.90
CA GLN A 297 23.55 9.92 -45.56
C GLN A 297 22.55 9.15 -44.64
N LEU A 298 21.41 8.74 -45.23
CA LEU A 298 20.38 7.99 -44.48
C LEU A 298 20.91 6.62 -44.04
N GLN A 299 21.67 5.92 -44.88
CA GLN A 299 22.24 4.61 -44.58
C GLN A 299 23.26 4.69 -43.43
N ILE A 300 24.09 5.75 -43.41
CA ILE A 300 25.04 5.99 -42.31
C ILE A 300 24.29 6.36 -41.01
N CYS A 301 23.27 7.21 -41.11
CA CYS A 301 22.44 7.56 -39.96
C CYS A 301 21.77 6.30 -39.37
N LEU A 302 21.18 5.45 -40.20
CA LEU A 302 20.56 4.19 -39.76
C LEU A 302 21.57 3.23 -39.12
N LEU A 303 22.81 3.16 -39.61
CA LEU A 303 23.85 2.34 -39.01
C LEU A 303 24.11 2.72 -37.55
N PHE A 304 24.33 4.01 -37.26
CA PHE A 304 24.58 4.50 -35.91
C PHE A 304 23.32 4.47 -35.03
N LEU A 305 22.14 4.66 -35.60
CA LEU A 305 20.89 4.47 -34.86
C LEU A 305 20.64 3.01 -34.43
N LEU A 306 21.01 2.06 -35.33
CA LEU A 306 20.98 0.63 -34.98
C LEU A 306 21.98 0.31 -33.86
N GLU A 307 23.15 0.92 -33.88
CA GLU A 307 24.16 0.75 -32.85
C GLU A 307 23.63 1.31 -31.50
N ALA A 308 23.01 2.51 -31.50
CA ALA A 308 22.33 3.07 -30.33
C ALA A 308 21.20 2.16 -29.77
N LEU A 309 20.41 1.60 -30.69
CA LEU A 309 19.31 0.69 -30.34
C LEU A 309 19.84 -0.60 -29.72
N LEU A 310 20.97 -1.12 -30.19
CA LEU A 310 21.60 -2.31 -29.58
C LEU A 310 22.09 -2.05 -28.17
N TYR A 311 22.73 -0.90 -27.93
CA TYR A 311 23.11 -0.51 -26.56
C TYR A 311 21.88 -0.39 -25.64
N ALA A 312 20.81 0.24 -26.12
CA ALA A 312 19.57 0.37 -25.37
C ALA A 312 18.91 -1.00 -25.10
N LEU A 313 18.91 -1.90 -26.08
CA LEU A 313 18.33 -3.23 -25.97
C LEU A 313 19.08 -4.10 -24.97
N VAL A 314 20.41 -4.10 -25.02
CA VAL A 314 21.25 -4.84 -24.07
C VAL A 314 21.09 -4.25 -22.67
N GLY A 315 21.15 -2.92 -22.54
CA GLY A 315 20.95 -2.23 -21.27
C GLY A 315 19.56 -2.49 -20.66
N ALA A 316 18.52 -2.45 -21.50
CA ALA A 316 17.14 -2.72 -21.04
C ALA A 316 16.97 -4.18 -20.60
N SER A 317 17.50 -5.13 -21.37
CA SER A 317 17.40 -6.55 -21.00
C SER A 317 18.14 -6.86 -19.70
N LEU A 318 19.36 -6.36 -19.53
CA LEU A 318 20.11 -6.50 -18.29
C LEU A 318 19.43 -5.78 -17.13
N GLY A 319 18.89 -4.58 -17.38
CA GLY A 319 18.13 -3.82 -16.37
C GLY A 319 16.89 -4.54 -15.88
N LEU A 320 16.14 -5.19 -16.78
CA LEU A 320 15.00 -6.02 -16.38
C LEU A 320 15.43 -7.21 -15.52
N VAL A 321 16.49 -7.93 -15.89
CA VAL A 321 16.99 -9.07 -15.13
C VAL A 321 17.46 -8.64 -13.73
N ILE A 322 18.25 -7.57 -13.65
CA ILE A 322 18.72 -7.02 -12.37
C ILE A 322 17.54 -6.50 -11.57
N GLY A 323 16.61 -5.77 -12.19
CA GLY A 323 15.42 -5.24 -11.55
C GLY A 323 14.54 -6.33 -10.93
N ILE A 324 14.27 -7.40 -11.67
CA ILE A 324 13.52 -8.56 -11.17
C ILE A 324 14.23 -9.20 -9.96
N GLY A 325 15.55 -9.41 -10.07
CA GLY A 325 16.32 -9.96 -8.94
C GLY A 325 16.29 -9.06 -7.69
N LEU A 326 16.37 -7.74 -7.86
CA LEU A 326 16.26 -6.77 -6.77
C LEU A 326 14.86 -6.77 -6.14
N ILE A 327 13.80 -6.84 -6.96
CA ILE A 327 12.41 -6.90 -6.49
C ILE A 327 12.18 -8.14 -5.63
N GLU A 328 12.65 -9.31 -6.09
CA GLU A 328 12.51 -10.53 -5.31
C GLU A 328 13.32 -10.49 -4.00
N ALA A 329 14.55 -9.98 -4.05
CA ALA A 329 15.39 -9.87 -2.85
C ALA A 329 14.81 -8.88 -1.85
N ALA A 330 14.36 -7.70 -2.30
CA ALA A 330 13.73 -6.69 -1.47
C ALA A 330 12.39 -7.19 -0.92
N GLY A 331 11.54 -7.78 -1.75
CA GLY A 331 10.24 -8.31 -1.34
C GLY A 331 10.38 -9.34 -0.20
N ARG A 332 11.30 -10.28 -0.33
CA ARG A 332 11.57 -11.28 0.73
C ARG A 332 12.07 -10.66 2.05
N SER A 333 12.88 -9.60 1.96
CA SER A 333 13.43 -8.95 3.16
C SER A 333 12.41 -8.10 3.93
N ILE A 334 11.40 -7.56 3.23
CA ILE A 334 10.36 -6.68 3.81
C ILE A 334 9.02 -7.41 4.02
N GLY A 335 8.93 -8.68 3.62
CA GLY A 335 7.68 -9.45 3.73
C GLY A 335 6.59 -9.02 2.74
N LEU A 336 6.98 -8.39 1.63
CA LEU A 336 6.06 -8.02 0.54
C LEU A 336 6.02 -9.12 -0.51
N GLU A 337 4.86 -9.34 -1.11
CA GLU A 337 4.67 -10.22 -2.26
C GLU A 337 4.51 -9.38 -3.54
N PRO A 338 5.62 -8.94 -4.17
CA PRO A 338 5.54 -8.11 -5.36
C PRO A 338 5.04 -8.91 -6.57
N VAL A 339 4.02 -8.40 -7.24
CA VAL A 339 3.50 -9.00 -8.48
C VAL A 339 4.07 -8.23 -9.66
N ILE A 340 5.00 -8.86 -10.39
CA ILE A 340 5.60 -8.28 -11.59
C ILE A 340 4.61 -8.38 -12.74
N ARG A 341 4.14 -7.25 -13.24
CA ARG A 341 3.21 -7.17 -14.38
C ARG A 341 3.99 -7.08 -15.68
N LEU A 342 3.62 -7.91 -16.65
CA LEU A 342 4.24 -7.89 -17.99
C LEU A 342 4.09 -6.53 -18.67
N GLY A 343 3.01 -5.81 -18.39
CA GLY A 343 2.77 -4.44 -18.87
C GLY A 343 3.83 -3.46 -18.42
N ASP A 344 4.24 -3.52 -17.14
CA ASP A 344 5.24 -2.63 -16.55
C ASP A 344 6.63 -2.92 -17.15
N CYS A 345 6.96 -4.20 -17.33
CA CYS A 345 8.19 -4.61 -18.00
C CYS A 345 8.22 -4.08 -19.44
N ALA A 346 7.13 -4.21 -20.19
CA ALA A 346 7.04 -3.73 -21.56
C ALA A 346 7.11 -2.19 -21.65
N ALA A 347 6.47 -1.48 -20.72
CA ALA A 347 6.49 -0.02 -20.65
C ALA A 347 7.91 0.51 -20.36
N VAL A 348 8.58 -0.05 -19.36
CA VAL A 348 9.95 0.34 -19.00
C VAL A 348 10.94 0.00 -20.11
N PHE A 349 10.80 -1.17 -20.73
CA PHE A 349 11.62 -1.58 -21.86
C PHE A 349 11.45 -0.64 -23.06
N SER A 350 10.21 -0.31 -23.43
CA SER A 350 9.94 0.60 -24.54
C SER A 350 10.44 2.03 -24.28
N ALA A 351 10.32 2.51 -23.04
CA ALA A 351 10.87 3.81 -22.64
C ALA A 351 12.40 3.83 -22.79
N ALA A 352 13.09 2.76 -22.39
CA ALA A 352 14.53 2.65 -22.56
C ALA A 352 14.98 2.68 -24.02
N LEU A 353 14.26 1.98 -24.89
CA LEU A 353 14.52 2.01 -26.33
C LEU A 353 14.29 3.41 -26.92
N ALA A 354 13.23 4.08 -26.51
CA ALA A 354 12.93 5.44 -26.95
C ALA A 354 14.04 6.42 -26.55
N VAL A 355 14.54 6.33 -25.31
CA VAL A 355 15.65 7.16 -24.80
C VAL A 355 16.94 6.85 -25.55
N GLY A 356 17.26 5.57 -25.78
CA GLY A 356 18.44 5.16 -26.55
C GLY A 356 18.41 5.71 -27.99
N LEU A 357 17.26 5.62 -28.66
CA LEU A 357 17.07 6.20 -29.98
C LEU A 357 17.20 7.73 -29.95
N PHE A 358 16.57 8.41 -29.01
CA PHE A 358 16.60 9.87 -28.90
C PHE A 358 18.04 10.39 -28.78
N PHE A 359 18.82 9.82 -27.87
CA PHE A 359 20.21 10.20 -27.66
C PHE A 359 21.13 9.70 -28.78
N GLY A 360 20.76 8.67 -29.53
CA GLY A 360 21.45 8.16 -30.71
C GLY A 360 21.36 9.07 -31.93
N VAL A 361 20.29 9.87 -32.04
CA VAL A 361 20.08 10.75 -33.24
C VAL A 361 21.20 11.76 -33.38
N SER A 362 21.70 12.38 -32.34
CA SER A 362 22.74 13.40 -32.42
C SER A 362 24.07 12.87 -33.02
N PRO A 363 24.69 11.77 -32.52
CA PRO A 363 25.88 11.20 -33.10
C PRO A 363 25.65 10.65 -34.49
N ALA A 364 24.51 9.98 -34.75
CA ALA A 364 24.16 9.45 -36.06
C ALA A 364 24.06 10.56 -37.11
N SER A 365 23.43 11.68 -36.79
CA SER A 365 23.34 12.84 -37.68
C SER A 365 24.72 13.46 -37.96
N ARG A 366 25.61 13.55 -36.95
CA ARG A 366 26.99 14.05 -37.13
C ARG A 366 27.78 13.15 -38.10
N ALA A 367 27.71 11.81 -37.90
CA ALA A 367 28.35 10.87 -38.80
C ALA A 367 27.79 10.98 -40.22
N ALA A 368 26.49 11.09 -40.39
CA ALA A 368 25.80 11.21 -41.64
C ALA A 368 26.16 12.50 -42.44
N ARG A 369 26.45 13.60 -41.75
CA ARG A 369 26.78 14.89 -42.39
C ARG A 369 28.28 15.10 -42.65
N MET A 370 29.16 14.18 -42.26
CA MET A 370 30.61 14.26 -42.47
C MET A 370 30.96 14.31 -43.94
N LYS A 371 31.83 15.20 -44.36
CA LYS A 371 32.29 15.29 -45.77
C LYS A 371 33.36 14.23 -46.03
N PRO A 372 33.33 13.48 -47.17
CA PRO A 372 34.33 12.46 -47.46
C PRO A 372 35.76 12.99 -47.49
N VAL A 373 35.96 14.18 -48.07
CA VAL A 373 37.26 14.84 -48.14
C VAL A 373 37.87 15.14 -46.80
N ASP A 374 37.05 15.67 -45.87
CA ASP A 374 37.50 15.99 -44.50
C ASP A 374 37.78 14.73 -43.67
N ALA A 375 37.06 13.63 -43.98
CA ALA A 375 37.23 12.35 -43.31
C ALA A 375 38.49 11.57 -43.75
N LEU A 376 38.99 11.82 -44.93
CA LEU A 376 40.17 11.16 -45.53
C LEU A 376 41.45 11.97 -45.37
N ARG A 377 41.33 13.27 -45.03
CA ARG A 377 42.46 14.22 -44.95
C ARG A 377 43.05 14.37 -43.55
N ASP A 378 42.35 13.98 -42.51
CA ASP A 378 42.84 14.00 -41.13
C ASP A 378 43.87 12.86 -40.93
N GLU A 379 45.15 13.22 -40.82
CA GLU A 379 46.22 12.44 -40.22
C GLU A 379 46.27 12.62 -38.71
#